data_b8b41d1031529d58b871377e09e8ebbf
#
_entry.id   b8b41d1031529d58b871377e09e8ebbf
#
_cell.length_a   1.000
_cell.length_b   1.000
_cell.length_c   1.000
_cell.angle_alpha   90.00
_cell.angle_beta   90.00
_cell.angle_gamma   90.00
#
_symmetry.space_group_name_H-M   'P 1'
#
loop_
_entity.id
_entity.type
_entity.pdbx_description
1 polymer ?
#
loop_
_entity_poly.entity_id
_entity_poly.type
_entity_poly.pdbx_seq_one_letter_code
_entity_poly.pdbx_strand_id
1 'polypeptide(L)'
;MRQVKPLRNQRRSIVLALTALTIAWLATPSALADWPQFRGPQSNSVATGQQPPATWSESENIAWRADLPGRGPSSPIVVGDRVIVTSSSGVKQNRLHVLCFDADSGKQLWHRQFWATGRTLSHPSSANAAPTPASDGQLIFAFYSSNDLICLDLEGNLKWLRGLAYDFPHAGNDVGMSSSPIVIGNVVVAQVECQGDSFVTGVDKQTGEPLWRIERPHEASWA
;
A
#
# COMPACT_ATOMS: atom_id res chain seq x y z
N MET A 1 15.67 -89.11 39.44
CA MET A 1 16.49 -87.86 39.37
C MET A 1 15.75 -86.88 38.45
N ARG A 2 15.06 -85.93 39.00
CA ARG A 2 14.43 -84.82 38.20
C ARG A 2 15.14 -83.55 38.55
N GLN A 3 15.75 -82.94 37.54
CA GLN A 3 16.44 -81.64 37.65
C GLN A 3 15.38 -80.53 37.68
N VAL A 4 15.45 -79.64 38.67
CA VAL A 4 14.66 -78.46 38.83
C VAL A 4 15.44 -77.30 38.17
N LYS A 5 14.84 -76.64 37.19
CA LYS A 5 15.39 -75.42 36.55
C LYS A 5 15.04 -74.18 37.40
N PRO A 6 15.96 -73.24 37.60
CA PRO A 6 15.63 -72.04 38.35
C PRO A 6 14.83 -71.05 37.51
N LEU A 7 13.88 -70.37 38.14
CA LEU A 7 13.06 -69.32 37.59
C LEU A 7 13.90 -68.01 37.38
N ARG A 8 13.92 -67.54 36.19
CA ARG A 8 14.58 -66.29 35.78
C ARG A 8 13.69 -65.11 36.11
N ASN A 9 14.07 -64.30 37.10
CA ASN A 9 13.41 -63.02 37.45
C ASN A 9 13.53 -62.03 36.30
N GLN A 10 12.44 -61.74 35.62
CA GLN A 10 12.33 -60.62 34.71
C GLN A 10 12.00 -59.35 35.51
N ARG A 11 13.02 -58.54 35.75
CA ARG A 11 12.80 -57.17 36.19
C ARG A 11 12.25 -56.37 35.02
N ARG A 12 10.97 -56.00 35.09
CA ARG A 12 10.37 -55.03 34.16
C ARG A 12 10.86 -53.63 34.52
N SER A 13 11.78 -53.10 33.72
CA SER A 13 12.13 -51.68 33.76
C SER A 13 10.98 -50.89 33.18
N ILE A 14 10.29 -50.14 34.01
CA ILE A 14 9.30 -49.14 33.59
C ILE A 14 10.13 -47.93 33.18
N VAL A 15 10.24 -47.66 31.88
CA VAL A 15 10.79 -46.42 31.33
C VAL A 15 9.62 -45.42 31.33
N LEU A 16 9.67 -44.48 32.26
CA LEU A 16 8.80 -43.28 32.21
C LEU A 16 9.33 -42.36 31.11
N ALA A 17 8.63 -42.34 29.98
CA ALA A 17 8.84 -41.32 28.95
C ALA A 17 8.16 -40.03 29.42
N LEU A 18 8.93 -39.09 29.95
CA LEU A 18 8.49 -37.69 30.13
C LEU A 18 8.44 -37.02 28.74
N THR A 19 7.26 -36.96 28.15
CA THR A 19 6.98 -36.08 27.01
C THR A 19 6.88 -34.65 27.51
N ALA A 20 7.97 -33.91 27.37
CA ALA A 20 7.98 -32.47 27.55
C ALA A 20 7.14 -31.83 26.43
N LEU A 21 5.93 -31.42 26.74
CA LEU A 21 5.06 -30.64 25.84
C LEU A 21 5.62 -29.21 25.80
N THR A 22 6.49 -28.92 24.85
CA THR A 22 6.91 -27.55 24.53
C THR A 22 5.73 -26.84 23.88
N ILE A 23 4.99 -26.06 24.67
CA ILE A 23 4.02 -25.09 24.14
C ILE A 23 4.83 -24.01 23.47
N ALA A 24 5.02 -24.13 22.15
CA ALA A 24 5.50 -23.05 21.32
C ALA A 24 4.39 -21.96 21.39
N TRP A 25 4.67 -20.89 22.11
CA TRP A 25 3.91 -19.65 21.98
C TRP A 25 4.11 -19.19 20.54
N LEU A 26 3.17 -19.54 19.67
CA LEU A 26 3.00 -18.86 18.39
C LEU A 26 2.56 -17.45 18.76
N ALA A 27 3.52 -16.54 18.85
CA ALA A 27 3.22 -15.11 18.78
C ALA A 27 2.49 -14.94 17.45
N THR A 28 1.16 -14.87 17.50
CA THR A 28 0.38 -14.40 16.36
C THR A 28 0.89 -13.00 16.09
N PRO A 29 1.46 -12.73 14.90
CA PRO A 29 1.78 -11.36 14.56
C PRO A 29 0.48 -10.59 14.74
N SER A 30 0.52 -9.49 15.50
CA SER A 30 -0.57 -8.53 15.50
C SER A 30 -0.80 -8.19 14.04
N ALA A 31 -1.87 -8.70 13.45
CA ALA A 31 -2.28 -8.28 12.13
C ALA A 31 -2.57 -6.80 12.27
N LEU A 32 -1.62 -5.97 11.87
CA LEU A 32 -1.87 -4.55 11.67
C LEU A 32 -3.08 -4.50 10.75
N ALA A 33 -4.12 -3.78 11.14
CA ALA A 33 -5.32 -3.68 10.31
C ALA A 33 -4.91 -3.04 9.00
N ASP A 34 -5.04 -3.78 7.90
CA ASP A 34 -4.74 -3.27 6.57
C ASP A 34 -5.58 -2.02 6.29
N TRP A 35 -4.92 -0.99 5.77
CA TRP A 35 -5.54 0.23 5.29
C TRP A 35 -5.10 0.45 3.84
N PRO A 36 -5.57 -0.40 2.90
CA PRO A 36 -4.95 -0.58 1.60
C PRO A 36 -5.27 0.51 0.58
N GLN A 37 -6.11 1.48 0.90
CA GLN A 37 -6.55 2.52 -0.04
C GLN A 37 -7.11 3.75 0.67
N PHE A 38 -7.44 4.80 -0.09
CA PHE A 38 -8.12 5.98 0.43
C PHE A 38 -9.41 5.59 1.15
N ARG A 39 -9.59 6.11 2.38
CA ARG A 39 -10.72 5.82 3.28
C ARG A 39 -10.80 4.35 3.77
N GLY A 40 -9.72 3.59 3.62
CA GLY A 40 -9.57 2.25 4.19
C GLY A 40 -10.25 1.12 3.40
N PRO A 41 -10.28 -0.08 3.97
CA PRO A 41 -10.69 -1.29 3.25
C PRO A 41 -12.13 -1.28 2.75
N GLN A 42 -13.01 -0.53 3.41
CA GLN A 42 -14.42 -0.40 3.04
C GLN A 42 -14.76 0.98 2.44
N SER A 43 -13.75 1.82 2.17
CA SER A 43 -13.90 3.18 1.63
C SER A 43 -14.84 4.08 2.46
N ASN A 44 -14.97 3.82 3.76
CA ASN A 44 -15.89 4.52 4.68
C ASN A 44 -15.19 5.32 5.78
N SER A 45 -13.85 5.33 5.82
CA SER A 45 -13.01 5.99 6.84
C SER A 45 -13.21 5.43 8.26
N VAL A 46 -13.64 4.18 8.39
CA VAL A 46 -13.86 3.53 9.70
C VAL A 46 -12.81 2.45 9.92
N ALA A 47 -12.00 2.58 10.96
CA ALA A 47 -11.05 1.57 11.42
C ALA A 47 -11.74 0.71 12.50
N THR A 48 -12.30 -0.43 12.11
CA THR A 48 -12.97 -1.34 13.04
C THR A 48 -11.97 -2.04 13.95
N GLY A 49 -12.31 -2.17 15.24
CA GLY A 49 -11.48 -2.88 16.22
C GLY A 49 -10.19 -2.13 16.63
N GLN A 50 -9.99 -0.90 16.16
CA GLN A 50 -8.88 -0.04 16.54
C GLN A 50 -9.32 1.01 17.55
N GLN A 51 -8.45 1.33 18.49
CA GLN A 51 -8.63 2.43 19.41
C GLN A 51 -7.46 3.41 19.23
N PRO A 52 -7.56 4.33 18.27
CA PRO A 52 -6.52 5.32 18.08
C PRO A 52 -6.43 6.23 19.32
N PRO A 53 -5.25 6.77 19.62
CA PRO A 53 -5.11 7.72 20.73
C PRO A 53 -6.03 8.93 20.48
N ALA A 54 -6.70 9.37 21.56
CA ALA A 54 -7.57 10.56 21.52
C ALA A 54 -6.77 11.87 21.56
N THR A 55 -5.52 11.79 22.07
CA THR A 55 -4.59 12.91 22.17
C THR A 55 -3.23 12.50 21.65
N TRP A 56 -2.53 13.42 21.00
CA TRP A 56 -1.14 13.26 20.58
C TRP A 56 -0.44 14.62 20.54
N SER A 57 0.87 14.61 20.74
CA SER A 57 1.74 15.78 20.64
C SER A 57 3.06 15.39 19.99
N GLU A 58 4.00 16.31 19.92
CA GLU A 58 5.35 16.00 19.40
C GLU A 58 6.10 14.93 20.20
N SER A 59 5.75 14.73 21.46
CA SER A 59 6.39 13.79 22.39
C SER A 59 5.45 12.71 22.93
N GLU A 60 4.18 12.69 22.52
CA GLU A 60 3.18 11.77 23.04
C GLU A 60 2.44 11.05 21.90
N ASN A 61 2.29 9.74 22.03
CA ASN A 61 1.56 8.89 21.09
C ASN A 61 2.07 8.95 19.64
N ILE A 62 3.36 9.27 19.45
CA ILE A 62 4.07 9.18 18.16
C ILE A 62 5.03 8.01 18.24
N ALA A 63 4.79 6.96 17.44
CA ALA A 63 5.67 5.80 17.37
C ALA A 63 6.99 6.15 16.68
N TRP A 64 6.93 6.82 15.55
CA TRP A 64 8.09 7.23 14.75
C TRP A 64 7.75 8.39 13.81
N ARG A 65 8.78 8.98 13.21
CA ARG A 65 8.70 10.02 12.18
C ARG A 65 9.67 9.71 11.07
N ALA A 66 9.32 10.04 9.85
CA ALA A 66 10.18 9.90 8.69
C ALA A 66 10.08 11.14 7.79
N ASP A 67 11.22 11.61 7.30
CA ASP A 67 11.27 12.70 6.33
C ASP A 67 10.94 12.18 4.94
N LEU A 68 10.15 12.95 4.20
CA LEU A 68 9.76 12.64 2.83
C LEU A 68 10.39 13.64 1.86
N PRO A 69 10.82 13.20 0.66
CA PRO A 69 11.31 14.13 -0.37
C PRO A 69 10.14 14.96 -0.92
N GLY A 70 10.21 16.27 -0.79
CA GLY A 70 9.24 17.19 -1.38
C GLY A 70 7.90 17.25 -0.67
N ARG A 71 6.79 17.09 -1.41
CA ARG A 71 5.41 17.27 -0.93
C ARG A 71 4.52 16.12 -1.34
N GLY A 72 3.55 15.79 -0.49
CA GLY A 72 2.53 14.78 -0.77
C GLY A 72 1.40 14.86 0.25
N PRO A 73 0.27 15.51 -0.07
CA PRO A 73 -0.91 15.51 0.80
C PRO A 73 -1.70 14.20 0.77
N SER A 74 -1.21 13.18 0.06
CA SER A 74 -1.78 11.84 0.05
C SER A 74 -1.80 11.22 1.44
N SER A 75 -2.78 10.37 1.71
CA SER A 75 -2.75 9.54 2.91
C SER A 75 -1.76 8.38 2.74
N PRO A 76 -1.10 7.93 3.81
CA PRO A 76 -0.39 6.65 3.78
C PRO A 76 -1.39 5.50 3.64
N ILE A 77 -0.93 4.39 3.05
CA ILE A 77 -1.61 3.10 3.13
C ILE A 77 -0.79 2.12 3.96
N VAL A 78 -1.47 1.17 4.59
CA VAL A 78 -0.84 0.12 5.40
C VAL A 78 -1.20 -1.23 4.79
N VAL A 79 -0.17 -2.04 4.51
CA VAL A 79 -0.30 -3.37 3.93
C VAL A 79 0.61 -4.31 4.73
N GLY A 80 0.03 -5.14 5.60
CA GLY A 80 0.78 -5.96 6.52
C GLY A 80 1.69 -5.12 7.42
N ASP A 81 2.98 -5.39 7.37
CA ASP A 81 4.05 -4.69 8.12
C ASP A 81 4.63 -3.45 7.39
N ARG A 82 3.98 -2.97 6.34
CA ARG A 82 4.48 -1.89 5.48
C ARG A 82 3.57 -0.68 5.50
N VAL A 83 4.18 0.50 5.63
CA VAL A 83 3.53 1.80 5.38
C VAL A 83 4.05 2.35 4.06
N ILE A 84 3.16 2.56 3.11
CA ILE A 84 3.48 3.08 1.78
C ILE A 84 2.97 4.51 1.65
N VAL A 85 3.85 5.40 1.18
CA VAL A 85 3.56 6.83 1.03
C VAL A 85 4.02 7.30 -0.35
N THR A 86 3.29 8.23 -0.93
CA THR A 86 3.71 8.94 -2.16
C THR A 86 4.10 10.38 -1.85
N SER A 87 5.06 10.90 -2.60
CA SER A 87 5.42 12.31 -2.59
C SER A 87 5.90 12.76 -3.97
N SER A 88 6.05 14.07 -4.15
CA SER A 88 6.60 14.64 -5.38
C SER A 88 7.57 15.77 -5.06
N SER A 89 8.67 15.85 -5.81
CA SER A 89 9.73 16.83 -5.61
C SER A 89 10.27 17.40 -6.91
N GLY A 90 11.31 18.21 -6.82
CA GLY A 90 11.97 18.85 -7.95
C GLY A 90 11.25 20.12 -8.42
N VAL A 91 11.82 20.72 -9.45
CA VAL A 91 11.23 21.90 -10.10
C VAL A 91 9.88 21.47 -10.69
N LYS A 92 8.79 22.15 -10.34
CA LYS A 92 7.43 21.79 -10.77
C LYS A 92 6.96 20.40 -10.30
N GLN A 93 7.57 19.81 -9.27
CA GLN A 93 7.15 18.51 -8.69
C GLN A 93 7.17 17.35 -9.70
N ASN A 94 8.12 17.36 -10.62
CA ASN A 94 8.21 16.38 -11.71
C ASN A 94 8.96 15.09 -11.34
N ARG A 95 9.44 14.97 -10.11
CA ARG A 95 9.98 13.73 -9.53
C ARG A 95 8.92 13.09 -8.66
N LEU A 96 8.49 11.92 -9.06
CA LEU A 96 7.43 11.13 -8.40
C LEU A 96 8.08 10.09 -7.50
N HIS A 97 7.70 10.03 -6.24
CA HIS A 97 8.30 9.12 -5.26
C HIS A 97 7.25 8.18 -4.69
N VAL A 98 7.62 6.91 -4.59
CA VAL A 98 6.93 5.92 -3.75
C VAL A 98 7.92 5.44 -2.71
N LEU A 99 7.54 5.53 -1.44
CA LEU A 99 8.38 5.13 -0.31
C LEU A 99 7.65 4.07 0.50
N CYS A 100 8.41 3.14 1.04
CA CYS A 100 7.92 2.12 1.94
C CYS A 100 8.74 2.13 3.23
N PHE A 101 8.02 2.08 4.33
CA PHE A 101 8.58 2.04 5.68
C PHE A 101 8.07 0.79 6.40
N ASP A 102 8.89 0.28 7.29
CA ASP A 102 8.47 -0.71 8.28
C ASP A 102 7.50 -0.05 9.26
N ALA A 103 6.35 -0.67 9.47
CA ALA A 103 5.26 -0.07 10.23
C ALA A 103 5.58 0.11 11.72
N ASP A 104 6.39 -0.76 12.30
CA ASP A 104 6.74 -0.72 13.72
C ASP A 104 7.86 0.29 14.01
N SER A 105 8.91 0.27 13.19
CA SER A 105 10.13 1.04 13.45
C SER A 105 10.23 2.36 12.68
N GLY A 106 9.43 2.54 11.62
CA GLY A 106 9.56 3.66 10.69
C GLY A 106 10.82 3.62 9.83
N LYS A 107 11.57 2.50 9.84
CA LYS A 107 12.75 2.34 8.99
C LYS A 107 12.33 2.28 7.54
N GLN A 108 12.95 3.11 6.69
CA GLN A 108 12.73 3.05 5.26
C GLN A 108 13.25 1.71 4.70
N LEU A 109 12.33 0.92 4.13
CA LEU A 109 12.63 -0.37 3.50
C LEU A 109 13.13 -0.16 2.07
N TRP A 110 12.43 0.68 1.32
CA TRP A 110 12.83 1.06 -0.03
C TRP A 110 12.24 2.42 -0.43
N HIS A 111 12.80 3.00 -1.50
CA HIS A 111 12.38 4.24 -2.14
C HIS A 111 12.53 4.09 -3.66
N ARG A 112 11.48 4.44 -4.39
CA ARG A 112 11.48 4.49 -5.86
C ARG A 112 11.19 5.91 -6.33
N GLN A 113 11.89 6.32 -7.38
CA GLN A 113 11.72 7.62 -8.01
C GLN A 113 11.45 7.43 -9.50
N PHE A 114 10.49 8.17 -10.02
CA PHE A 114 10.12 8.21 -11.43
C PHE A 114 10.06 9.65 -11.91
N TRP A 115 10.05 9.84 -13.22
CA TRP A 115 9.80 11.13 -13.82
C TRP A 115 8.34 11.20 -14.27
N ALA A 116 7.68 12.33 -14.00
CA ALA A 116 6.35 12.59 -14.49
C ALA A 116 6.35 12.64 -16.02
N THR A 117 5.39 11.97 -16.64
CA THR A 117 5.22 11.92 -18.09
C THR A 117 4.23 12.97 -18.56
N GLY A 118 3.30 13.36 -17.73
CA GLY A 118 2.29 14.36 -18.03
C GLY A 118 2.51 15.70 -17.33
N ARG A 119 1.47 16.52 -17.33
CA ARG A 119 1.49 17.87 -16.77
C ARG A 119 1.54 17.83 -15.24
N THR A 120 2.48 18.54 -14.64
CA THR A 120 2.71 18.53 -13.18
C THR A 120 2.21 19.80 -12.48
N LEU A 121 1.46 20.64 -13.18
CA LEU A 121 0.90 21.85 -12.58
C LEU A 121 -0.13 21.47 -11.51
N SER A 122 0.00 22.05 -10.33
CA SER A 122 -0.91 21.85 -9.21
C SER A 122 -1.07 23.16 -8.44
N HIS A 123 -2.19 23.27 -7.74
CA HIS A 123 -2.43 24.40 -6.84
C HIS A 123 -1.32 24.49 -5.77
N PRO A 124 -0.89 25.69 -5.32
CA PRO A 124 0.15 25.81 -4.30
C PRO A 124 -0.13 25.09 -2.98
N SER A 125 -1.39 24.88 -2.62
CA SER A 125 -1.79 24.09 -1.44
C SER A 125 -1.88 22.59 -1.67
N SER A 126 -1.67 22.12 -2.92
CA SER A 126 -1.70 20.72 -3.33
C SER A 126 -0.31 20.24 -3.78
N ALA A 127 -0.24 19.05 -4.34
CA ALA A 127 0.97 18.48 -4.92
C ALA A 127 0.63 17.53 -6.07
N ASN A 128 1.62 17.19 -6.88
CA ASN A 128 1.47 16.15 -7.89
C ASN A 128 1.15 14.79 -7.25
N ALA A 129 1.67 14.51 -6.05
CA ALA A 129 1.35 13.35 -5.24
C ALA A 129 0.17 13.61 -4.27
N ALA A 130 -0.94 14.15 -4.76
CA ALA A 130 -2.16 14.31 -3.99
C ALA A 130 -2.99 13.01 -3.87
N PRO A 131 -3.11 12.18 -4.93
CA PRO A 131 -3.82 10.92 -4.83
C PRO A 131 -3.17 9.95 -3.81
N THR A 132 -4.00 9.31 -2.99
CA THR A 132 -3.57 8.24 -2.08
C THR A 132 -3.35 6.96 -2.89
N PRO A 133 -2.24 6.24 -2.72
CA PRO A 133 -2.04 4.96 -3.39
C PRO A 133 -3.05 3.90 -2.98
N ALA A 134 -3.15 2.81 -3.75
CA ALA A 134 -3.96 1.65 -3.41
C ALA A 134 -3.14 0.37 -3.49
N SER A 135 -3.60 -0.68 -2.81
CA SER A 135 -2.98 -2.01 -2.84
C SER A 135 -4.04 -3.11 -2.79
N ASP A 136 -3.74 -4.25 -3.39
CA ASP A 136 -4.51 -5.50 -3.24
C ASP A 136 -3.86 -6.49 -2.27
N GLY A 137 -2.84 -6.05 -1.51
CA GLY A 137 -2.06 -6.89 -0.61
C GLY A 137 -0.84 -7.55 -1.27
N GLN A 138 -0.67 -7.44 -2.59
CA GLN A 138 0.46 -7.98 -3.36
C GLN A 138 1.13 -6.91 -4.24
N LEU A 139 0.34 -6.02 -4.81
CA LEU A 139 0.76 -4.93 -5.68
C LEU A 139 0.36 -3.60 -5.08
N ILE A 140 1.15 -2.58 -5.39
CA ILE A 140 0.94 -1.18 -5.01
C ILE A 140 0.67 -0.39 -6.29
N PHE A 141 -0.39 0.41 -6.28
CA PHE A 141 -0.78 1.27 -7.39
C PHE A 141 -0.71 2.72 -6.95
N ALA A 142 0.29 3.44 -7.41
CA ALA A 142 0.48 4.87 -7.15
C ALA A 142 0.00 5.67 -8.35
N PHE A 143 -0.93 6.59 -8.13
CA PHE A 143 -1.43 7.50 -9.14
C PHE A 143 -1.03 8.93 -8.80
N TYR A 144 -0.74 9.72 -9.81
CA TYR A 144 -0.27 11.10 -9.65
C TYR A 144 -1.11 12.05 -10.48
N SER A 145 -1.17 13.30 -10.05
CA SER A 145 -1.88 14.37 -10.76
C SER A 145 -1.38 14.60 -12.19
N SER A 146 -0.17 14.16 -12.49
CA SER A 146 0.40 14.13 -13.85
C SER A 146 -0.14 12.99 -14.73
N ASN A 147 -1.14 12.24 -14.26
CA ASN A 147 -1.72 11.09 -14.93
C ASN A 147 -0.77 9.90 -15.09
N ASP A 148 0.24 9.81 -14.23
CA ASP A 148 1.13 8.66 -14.15
C ASP A 148 0.53 7.63 -13.20
N LEU A 149 0.26 6.43 -13.70
CA LEU A 149 -0.16 5.27 -12.92
C LEU A 149 0.97 4.26 -12.88
N ILE A 150 1.44 3.92 -11.69
CA ILE A 150 2.63 3.11 -11.45
C ILE A 150 2.26 1.90 -10.62
N CYS A 151 2.63 0.70 -11.07
CA CYS A 151 2.47 -0.53 -10.34
C CYS A 151 3.82 -1.07 -9.86
N LEU A 152 3.91 -1.33 -8.56
CA LEU A 152 5.07 -1.96 -7.92
C LEU A 152 4.63 -3.23 -7.18
N ASP A 153 5.56 -4.16 -6.94
CA ASP A 153 5.35 -5.18 -5.90
C ASP A 153 5.68 -4.61 -4.50
N LEU A 154 5.46 -5.40 -3.46
CA LEU A 154 5.71 -4.97 -2.08
C LEU A 154 7.21 -4.77 -1.76
N GLU A 155 8.11 -5.30 -2.58
CA GLU A 155 9.56 -5.09 -2.53
C GLU A 155 9.99 -3.83 -3.31
N GLY A 156 9.03 -3.13 -3.93
CA GLY A 156 9.25 -1.92 -4.70
C GLY A 156 9.77 -2.17 -6.12
N ASN A 157 9.72 -3.39 -6.65
CA ASN A 157 10.09 -3.64 -8.03
C ASN A 157 8.98 -3.16 -8.97
N LEU A 158 9.38 -2.41 -10.01
CA LEU A 158 8.45 -1.92 -11.02
C LEU A 158 7.87 -3.10 -11.82
N LYS A 159 6.56 -3.19 -11.87
CA LYS A 159 5.82 -4.11 -12.74
C LYS A 159 5.47 -3.44 -14.06
N TRP A 160 4.84 -2.29 -13.98
CA TRP A 160 4.52 -1.44 -15.13
C TRP A 160 4.34 0.02 -14.70
N LEU A 161 4.49 0.91 -15.68
CA LEU A 161 4.19 2.32 -15.58
C LEU A 161 3.38 2.73 -16.81
N ARG A 162 2.28 3.44 -16.61
CA ARG A 162 1.45 3.98 -17.66
C ARG A 162 1.27 5.48 -17.48
N GLY A 163 1.75 6.23 -18.44
CA GLY A 163 1.49 7.66 -18.55
C GLY A 163 0.21 7.88 -19.34
N LEU A 164 -0.93 8.04 -18.67
CA LEU A 164 -2.23 8.23 -19.34
C LEU A 164 -2.25 9.50 -20.21
N ALA A 165 -1.39 10.47 -19.92
CA ALA A 165 -1.24 11.66 -20.75
C ALA A 165 -0.66 11.38 -22.15
N TYR A 166 0.02 10.24 -22.37
CA TYR A 166 0.43 9.83 -23.73
C TYR A 166 -0.75 9.30 -24.53
N ASP A 167 -1.64 8.56 -23.86
CA ASP A 167 -2.84 8.04 -24.51
C ASP A 167 -3.89 9.14 -24.72
N PHE A 168 -3.93 10.11 -23.81
CA PHE A 168 -4.91 11.21 -23.76
C PHE A 168 -4.20 12.56 -23.56
N PRO A 169 -3.64 13.16 -24.64
CA PRO A 169 -2.81 14.37 -24.52
C PRO A 169 -3.54 15.60 -23.97
N HIS A 170 -4.87 15.64 -24.06
CA HIS A 170 -5.69 16.70 -23.49
C HIS A 170 -6.09 16.46 -22.03
N ALA A 171 -5.68 15.33 -21.45
CA ALA A 171 -5.89 15.03 -20.04
C ALA A 171 -4.91 15.83 -19.18
N GLY A 172 -5.34 16.92 -18.61
CA GLY A 172 -4.53 17.74 -17.72
C GLY A 172 -5.38 18.80 -17.03
N ASN A 173 -5.07 19.07 -15.77
CA ASN A 173 -5.76 20.04 -14.95
C ASN A 173 -4.78 21.13 -14.50
N ASP A 174 -5.21 22.40 -14.51
CA ASP A 174 -4.39 23.54 -14.10
C ASP A 174 -4.21 23.64 -12.57
N VAL A 175 -5.07 22.99 -11.81
CA VAL A 175 -5.03 23.01 -10.35
C VAL A 175 -4.59 21.66 -9.75
N GLY A 176 -4.33 20.69 -10.60
CA GLY A 176 -3.99 19.31 -10.22
C GLY A 176 -5.24 18.45 -9.99
N MET A 177 -5.03 17.15 -9.81
CA MET A 177 -6.06 16.17 -9.51
C MET A 177 -5.72 15.45 -8.23
N SER A 178 -6.75 14.97 -7.51
CA SER A 178 -6.59 14.28 -6.23
C SER A 178 -7.35 12.95 -6.15
N SER A 179 -8.03 12.55 -7.23
CA SER A 179 -8.75 11.27 -7.28
C SER A 179 -7.79 10.11 -7.04
N SER A 180 -8.06 9.33 -6.00
CA SER A 180 -7.25 8.18 -5.62
C SER A 180 -7.66 6.94 -6.40
N PRO A 181 -6.72 6.09 -6.85
CA PRO A 181 -7.07 4.84 -7.51
C PRO A 181 -7.69 3.86 -6.51
N ILE A 182 -8.49 2.94 -7.02
CA ILE A 182 -9.01 1.80 -6.25
C ILE A 182 -8.75 0.50 -7.00
N VAL A 183 -8.68 -0.61 -6.26
CA VAL A 183 -8.51 -1.95 -6.83
C VAL A 183 -9.76 -2.77 -6.59
N ILE A 184 -10.33 -3.33 -7.68
CA ILE A 184 -11.52 -4.19 -7.61
C ILE A 184 -11.24 -5.45 -8.44
N GLY A 185 -11.06 -6.58 -7.76
CA GLY A 185 -10.74 -7.84 -8.43
C GLY A 185 -9.42 -7.75 -9.22
N ASN A 186 -9.49 -7.83 -10.55
CA ASN A 186 -8.32 -7.73 -11.43
C ASN A 186 -8.17 -6.34 -12.08
N VAL A 187 -8.92 -5.35 -11.64
CA VAL A 187 -8.98 -4.03 -12.26
C VAL A 187 -8.50 -2.95 -11.30
N VAL A 188 -7.59 -2.10 -11.76
CA VAL A 188 -7.29 -0.81 -11.13
C VAL A 188 -8.12 0.25 -11.82
N VAL A 189 -8.92 0.97 -11.05
CA VAL A 189 -9.76 2.06 -11.53
C VAL A 189 -9.08 3.39 -11.21
N ALA A 190 -8.86 4.20 -12.23
CA ALA A 190 -8.32 5.56 -12.12
C ALA A 190 -9.30 6.55 -12.76
N GLN A 191 -9.47 7.70 -12.10
CA GLN A 191 -10.32 8.77 -12.57
C GLN A 191 -9.46 9.99 -12.93
N VAL A 192 -9.62 10.47 -14.14
CA VAL A 192 -9.00 11.68 -14.67
C VAL A 192 -10.09 12.72 -14.84
N GLU A 193 -9.96 13.87 -14.18
CA GLU A 193 -10.94 14.94 -14.24
C GLU A 193 -10.27 16.27 -14.58
N CYS A 194 -10.66 16.82 -15.71
CA CYS A 194 -10.13 18.07 -16.22
C CYS A 194 -11.09 18.69 -17.24
N GLN A 195 -10.75 19.87 -17.71
CA GLN A 195 -11.50 20.56 -18.78
C GLN A 195 -11.26 19.95 -20.17
N GLY A 196 -10.23 19.11 -20.33
CA GLY A 196 -9.92 18.37 -21.55
C GLY A 196 -10.50 16.95 -21.55
N ASP A 197 -9.66 15.94 -21.76
CA ASP A 197 -10.08 14.53 -21.74
C ASP A 197 -10.37 14.09 -20.30
N SER A 198 -11.65 14.10 -19.92
CA SER A 198 -12.13 13.70 -18.60
C SER A 198 -12.79 12.33 -18.68
N PHE A 199 -12.34 11.38 -17.86
CA PHE A 199 -12.78 9.99 -17.94
C PHE A 199 -12.50 9.20 -16.65
N VAL A 200 -13.17 8.06 -16.54
CA VAL A 200 -12.79 6.96 -15.63
C VAL A 200 -12.31 5.80 -16.50
N THR A 201 -11.19 5.20 -16.15
CA THR A 201 -10.64 4.02 -16.83
C THR A 201 -10.38 2.89 -15.87
N GLY A 202 -10.62 1.66 -16.31
CA GLY A 202 -10.14 0.45 -15.69
C GLY A 202 -8.98 -0.12 -16.48
N VAL A 203 -7.89 -0.43 -15.78
CA VAL A 203 -6.73 -1.12 -16.36
C VAL A 203 -6.53 -2.47 -15.69
N ASP A 204 -6.00 -3.44 -16.43
CA ASP A 204 -5.61 -4.72 -15.86
C ASP A 204 -4.49 -4.52 -14.84
N LYS A 205 -4.66 -5.01 -13.63
CA LYS A 205 -3.73 -4.77 -12.53
C LYS A 205 -2.36 -5.41 -12.73
N GLN A 206 -2.26 -6.48 -13.55
CA GLN A 206 -1.00 -7.19 -13.80
C GLN A 206 -0.20 -6.57 -14.93
N THR A 207 -0.88 -6.06 -15.96
CA THR A 207 -0.24 -5.60 -17.19
C THR A 207 -0.29 -4.08 -17.37
N GLY A 208 -1.23 -3.39 -16.71
CA GLY A 208 -1.49 -1.96 -16.91
C GLY A 208 -2.24 -1.66 -18.22
N GLU A 209 -2.66 -2.70 -18.98
CA GLU A 209 -3.40 -2.53 -20.22
C GLU A 209 -4.82 -2.03 -19.98
N PRO A 210 -5.34 -1.08 -20.79
CA PRO A 210 -6.68 -0.57 -20.63
C PRO A 210 -7.72 -1.65 -20.95
N LEU A 211 -8.68 -1.82 -20.04
CA LEU A 211 -9.80 -2.75 -20.22
C LEU A 211 -11.06 -2.02 -20.68
N TRP A 212 -11.28 -0.82 -20.15
CA TRP A 212 -12.44 0.00 -20.48
C TRP A 212 -12.20 1.47 -20.13
N ARG A 213 -12.98 2.36 -20.73
CA ARG A 213 -13.02 3.80 -20.45
C ARG A 213 -14.45 4.32 -20.52
N ILE A 214 -14.78 5.24 -19.64
CA ILE A 214 -16.07 5.94 -19.61
C ILE A 214 -15.80 7.43 -19.60
N GLU A 215 -16.32 8.14 -20.59
CA GLU A 215 -16.22 9.59 -20.66
C GLU A 215 -16.96 10.25 -19.48
N ARG A 216 -16.42 11.36 -19.02
CA ARG A 216 -17.03 12.18 -17.99
C ARG A 216 -17.21 13.60 -18.47
N PRO A 217 -18.05 14.42 -17.79
CA PRO A 217 -18.14 15.85 -18.07
C PRO A 217 -16.75 16.51 -18.03
N HIS A 218 -16.51 17.43 -18.97
CA HIS A 218 -15.24 18.15 -19.10
C HIS A 218 -15.15 19.28 -18.06
N GLU A 219 -15.20 18.92 -16.80
CA GLU A 219 -15.15 19.82 -15.66
C GLU A 219 -14.12 19.31 -14.65
N ALA A 220 -13.49 20.22 -13.92
CA ALA A 220 -12.68 19.82 -12.78
C ALA A 220 -13.61 19.45 -11.62
N SER A 221 -13.53 18.23 -11.13
CA SER A 221 -14.19 17.81 -9.91
C SER A 221 -13.16 17.35 -8.87
N TRP A 222 -13.56 17.32 -7.62
CA TRP A 222 -12.71 16.98 -6.47
C TRP A 222 -13.18 15.67 -5.83
N ALA A 223 -13.54 14.69 -6.64
CA ALA A 223 -14.01 13.41 -6.15
C ALA A 223 -12.86 12.51 -5.65
#